data_8dbdf0da80a3097763b47d14ece88bd3
#
_entry.id   8dbdf0da80a3097763b47d14ece88bd3
#
_cell.length_a   1.000
_cell.length_b   1.000
_cell.length_c   1.000
_cell.angle_alpha   90.00
_cell.angle_beta   90.00
_cell.angle_gamma   90.00
#
_symmetry.space_group_name_H-M   'P 1'
#
loop_
_entity.id
_entity.type
_entity.pdbx_description
1 polymer ?
#
loop_
_entity_poly.entity_id
_entity_poly.type
_entity_poly.pdbx_seq_one_letter_code
_entity_poly.pdbx_strand_id
1 'polypeptide(L)'
;MNPSLVGSEMCIRDRVGDLVSLAASLFRRGINLIQVPTTLLSQVDSSVGGKTAVNNGPAKNSIGTFYHPKVVFCDTSFLSTLPERAFLAGYAEVLKMALVFDKDFYKFLTKNQKLISLRDEVVLLRIIDKSLELKSKVVEIDETEQGDRALLNFGHTFGHALETYFSYSEKLLHGE
;
A
#
# COMPACT_ATOMS: atom_id res chain seq x y z
N MET A 1 7.15 28.56 -4.17
CA MET A 1 6.81 27.14 -3.91
C MET A 1 6.45 27.01 -2.44
N ASN A 2 5.32 26.42 -2.12
CA ASN A 2 4.87 26.31 -0.74
C ASN A 2 5.68 25.19 -0.05
N PRO A 3 6.48 25.47 0.99
CA PRO A 3 7.35 24.46 1.63
C PRO A 3 6.59 23.30 2.26
N SER A 4 5.27 23.40 2.42
CA SER A 4 4.43 22.31 2.91
C SER A 4 4.21 21.17 1.89
N LEU A 5 4.57 21.35 0.62
CA LEU A 5 4.48 20.33 -0.41
C LEU A 5 5.77 19.50 -0.55
N VAL A 6 6.90 19.98 -0.06
CA VAL A 6 8.21 19.32 -0.21
C VAL A 6 8.40 18.16 0.77
N GLY A 7 7.76 18.20 1.94
CA GLY A 7 7.83 17.13 2.97
C GLY A 7 6.92 15.93 2.74
N SER A 8 6.24 15.85 1.61
CA SER A 8 5.27 14.76 1.36
C SER A 8 5.64 13.85 0.17
N GLU A 9 6.82 14.03 -0.45
CA GLU A 9 7.13 13.32 -1.71
C GLU A 9 7.16 11.78 -1.58
N MET A 10 7.62 11.22 -0.47
CA MET A 10 7.64 9.78 -0.29
C MET A 10 6.29 9.20 0.19
N CYS A 11 5.48 10.00 0.88
CA CYS A 11 4.08 9.64 1.18
C CYS A 11 3.10 10.03 0.04
N ILE A 12 3.53 10.83 -0.94
CA ILE A 12 2.69 11.32 -2.05
C ILE A 12 2.15 10.17 -2.90
N ARG A 13 2.88 9.08 -3.06
CA ARG A 13 2.50 8.01 -4.00
C ARG A 13 1.26 7.25 -3.55
N ASP A 14 1.16 6.91 -2.27
CA ASP A 14 -0.05 6.27 -1.73
C ASP A 14 -1.16 7.32 -1.56
N ARG A 15 -0.81 8.53 -1.10
CA ARG A 15 -1.76 9.64 -0.98
C ARG A 15 -2.29 10.14 -2.33
N VAL A 16 -1.50 10.10 -3.40
CA VAL A 16 -1.99 10.43 -4.74
C VAL A 16 -3.03 9.40 -5.19
N GLY A 17 -2.79 8.12 -4.95
CA GLY A 17 -3.76 7.05 -5.21
C GLY A 17 -5.07 7.29 -4.46
N ASP A 18 -4.99 7.52 -3.15
CA ASP A 18 -6.16 7.79 -2.28
C ASP A 18 -6.92 9.06 -2.70
N LEU A 19 -6.19 10.16 -2.93
CA LEU A 19 -6.77 11.44 -3.33
C LEU A 19 -7.48 11.35 -4.69
N VAL A 20 -6.80 10.77 -5.69
CA VAL A 20 -7.37 10.65 -7.04
C VAL A 20 -8.55 9.70 -7.04
N SER A 21 -8.49 8.61 -6.27
CA SER A 21 -9.60 7.67 -6.14
C SER A 21 -10.79 8.30 -5.43
N LEU A 22 -10.56 9.12 -4.39
CA LEU A 22 -11.62 9.92 -3.76
C LEU A 22 -12.23 10.91 -4.76
N ALA A 23 -11.41 11.65 -5.49
CA ALA A 23 -11.89 12.57 -6.53
C ALA A 23 -12.73 11.84 -7.59
N ALA A 24 -12.27 10.66 -8.04
CA ALA A 24 -13.01 9.82 -8.98
C ALA A 24 -14.35 9.35 -8.43
N SER A 25 -14.43 9.04 -7.13
CA SER A 25 -15.68 8.63 -6.47
C SER A 25 -16.70 9.76 -6.38
N LEU A 26 -16.23 11.00 -6.24
CA LEU A 26 -17.09 12.19 -6.09
C LEU A 26 -17.48 12.82 -7.41
N PHE A 27 -16.56 12.82 -8.39
CA PHE A 27 -16.81 13.47 -9.68
C PHE A 27 -17.96 12.76 -10.41
N ARG A 28 -19.01 13.53 -10.76
CA ARG A 28 -20.24 13.04 -11.40
C ARG A 28 -20.87 11.82 -10.69
N ARG A 29 -20.70 11.70 -9.39
CA ARG A 29 -21.15 10.56 -8.55
C ARG A 29 -20.43 9.24 -8.88
N GLY A 30 -19.23 9.33 -9.40
CA GLY A 30 -18.35 8.20 -9.73
C GLY A 30 -18.03 8.10 -11.21
N ILE A 31 -16.74 7.96 -11.52
CA ILE A 31 -16.23 7.68 -12.87
C ILE A 31 -15.35 6.43 -12.84
N ASN A 32 -15.18 5.77 -13.97
CA ASN A 32 -14.28 4.63 -14.06
C ASN A 32 -12.85 5.02 -13.64
N LEU A 33 -12.30 4.25 -12.72
CA LEU A 33 -10.95 4.42 -12.20
C LEU A 33 -10.06 3.27 -12.66
N ILE A 34 -8.89 3.59 -13.18
CA ILE A 34 -7.80 2.65 -13.46
C ILE A 34 -6.62 3.09 -12.61
N GLN A 35 -6.01 2.15 -11.89
CA GLN A 35 -4.80 2.42 -11.11
C GLN A 35 -3.59 1.77 -11.77
N VAL A 36 -2.48 2.52 -11.82
CA VAL A 36 -1.17 2.05 -12.27
C VAL A 36 -0.17 2.33 -11.14
N PRO A 37 -0.09 1.43 -10.14
CA PRO A 37 0.78 1.62 -9.00
C PRO A 37 2.25 1.49 -9.39
N THR A 38 3.09 2.43 -8.91
CA THR A 38 4.51 2.53 -9.26
C THR A 38 5.47 2.23 -8.10
N THR A 39 4.97 2.00 -6.90
CA THR A 39 5.76 1.56 -5.74
C THR A 39 5.39 0.14 -5.36
N LEU A 40 6.29 -0.59 -4.68
CA LEU A 40 5.98 -1.92 -4.19
C LEU A 40 4.78 -1.88 -3.22
N LEU A 41 4.77 -0.91 -2.28
CA LEU A 41 3.66 -0.73 -1.35
C LEU A 41 2.32 -0.57 -2.07
N SER A 42 2.27 0.26 -3.11
CA SER A 42 1.03 0.44 -3.85
C SER A 42 0.65 -0.77 -4.71
N GLN A 43 1.62 -1.51 -5.24
CA GLN A 43 1.35 -2.73 -6.02
C GLN A 43 0.81 -3.87 -5.16
N VAL A 44 1.33 -4.04 -3.93
CA VAL A 44 0.93 -5.17 -3.07
C VAL A 44 -0.20 -4.83 -2.10
N ASP A 45 -0.45 -3.54 -1.86
CA ASP A 45 -1.38 -3.12 -0.80
C ASP A 45 -2.36 -2.02 -1.24
N SER A 46 -1.96 -0.75 -1.34
CA SER A 46 -2.90 0.38 -1.38
C SER A 46 -3.78 0.45 -2.63
N SER A 47 -3.40 -0.15 -3.76
CA SER A 47 -4.21 -0.17 -4.98
C SER A 47 -5.43 -1.10 -4.92
N VAL A 48 -5.48 -2.01 -3.94
CA VAL A 48 -6.57 -2.99 -3.77
C VAL A 48 -7.27 -2.77 -2.43
N GLY A 49 -8.59 -2.89 -2.43
CA GLY A 49 -9.41 -2.76 -1.22
C GLY A 49 -10.29 -1.53 -1.19
N GLY A 50 -10.22 -0.67 -2.22
CA GLY A 50 -11.16 0.42 -2.47
C GLY A 50 -11.14 1.56 -1.45
N LYS A 51 -10.28 1.53 -0.43
CA LYS A 51 -10.17 2.64 0.52
C LYS A 51 -9.60 3.86 -0.19
N THR A 52 -10.32 4.98 -0.08
CA THR A 52 -9.89 6.28 -0.58
C THR A 52 -9.93 7.26 0.57
N ALA A 53 -8.97 8.17 0.66
CA ALA A 53 -8.97 9.09 1.79
C ALA A 53 -8.21 10.38 1.54
N VAL A 54 -8.58 11.40 2.32
CA VAL A 54 -7.81 12.62 2.52
C VAL A 54 -7.75 12.99 3.99
N ASN A 55 -6.69 13.67 4.36
CA ASN A 55 -6.53 14.20 5.70
C ASN A 55 -7.41 15.44 5.90
N ASN A 56 -7.96 15.61 7.09
CA ASN A 56 -8.67 16.81 7.50
C ASN A 56 -8.03 17.36 8.78
N GLY A 57 -7.26 18.42 8.64
CA GLY A 57 -6.46 18.96 9.75
C GLY A 57 -5.50 17.92 10.33
N PRO A 58 -5.52 17.66 11.65
CA PRO A 58 -4.64 16.68 12.28
C PRO A 58 -5.09 15.21 12.08
N ALA A 59 -6.31 14.99 11.60
CA ALA A 59 -6.87 13.65 11.43
C ALA A 59 -6.46 13.04 10.09
N LYS A 60 -5.63 11.98 10.15
CA LYS A 60 -5.23 11.21 8.96
C LYS A 60 -6.41 10.40 8.44
N ASN A 61 -6.58 10.38 7.10
CA ASN A 61 -7.56 9.56 6.38
C ASN A 61 -9.00 9.67 6.93
N SER A 62 -9.40 10.87 7.41
CA SER A 62 -10.69 11.06 8.09
C SER A 62 -11.86 11.32 7.15
N ILE A 63 -11.60 11.65 5.91
CA ILE A 63 -12.62 11.84 4.87
C ILE A 63 -12.29 10.89 3.72
N GLY A 64 -13.20 9.97 3.41
CA GLY A 64 -12.98 9.00 2.34
C GLY A 64 -14.22 8.22 1.99
N THR A 65 -14.09 7.37 1.00
CA THR A 65 -15.13 6.46 0.52
C THR A 65 -14.51 5.09 0.25
N PHE A 66 -15.35 4.06 0.14
CA PHE A 66 -14.95 2.82 -0.52
C PHE A 66 -15.26 2.93 -2.01
N TYR A 67 -14.21 2.96 -2.85
CA TYR A 67 -14.36 3.11 -4.29
C TYR A 67 -13.33 2.24 -5.03
N HIS A 68 -13.78 1.13 -5.58
CA HIS A 68 -12.91 0.16 -6.25
C HIS A 68 -12.53 0.61 -7.66
N PRO A 69 -11.25 0.50 -8.04
CA PRO A 69 -10.83 0.65 -9.42
C PRO A 69 -11.43 -0.47 -10.29
N LYS A 70 -11.68 -0.17 -11.55
CA LYS A 70 -12.10 -1.18 -12.54
C LYS A 70 -10.94 -2.10 -12.94
N VAL A 71 -9.73 -1.57 -12.92
CA VAL A 71 -8.50 -2.28 -13.26
C VAL A 71 -7.37 -1.74 -12.40
N VAL A 72 -6.51 -2.64 -11.92
CA VAL A 72 -5.19 -2.32 -11.35
C VAL A 72 -4.14 -2.95 -12.28
N PHE A 73 -3.28 -2.13 -12.84
CA PHE A 73 -2.22 -2.57 -13.75
C PHE A 73 -0.87 -2.48 -13.06
N CYS A 74 -0.35 -3.60 -12.58
CA CYS A 74 0.97 -3.69 -11.92
C CYS A 74 2.06 -4.01 -12.93
N ASP A 75 3.07 -3.15 -13.02
CA ASP A 75 4.27 -3.34 -13.84
C ASP A 75 5.50 -3.33 -12.93
N THR A 76 6.22 -4.44 -12.89
CA THR A 76 7.44 -4.60 -12.08
C THR A 76 8.58 -3.71 -12.53
N SER A 77 8.59 -3.24 -13.79
CA SER A 77 9.62 -2.36 -14.32
C SER A 77 9.77 -1.07 -13.53
N PHE A 78 8.67 -0.53 -12.97
CA PHE A 78 8.70 0.64 -12.10
C PHE A 78 9.54 0.42 -10.83
N LEU A 79 9.65 -0.82 -10.35
CA LEU A 79 10.39 -1.12 -9.14
C LEU A 79 11.91 -1.04 -9.34
N SER A 80 12.40 -1.08 -10.58
CA SER A 80 13.82 -0.97 -10.91
C SER A 80 14.42 0.37 -10.48
N THR A 81 13.65 1.45 -10.58
CA THR A 81 14.05 2.82 -10.21
C THR A 81 13.57 3.26 -8.83
N LEU A 82 12.82 2.39 -8.13
CA LEU A 82 12.30 2.72 -6.80
C LEU A 82 13.47 2.80 -5.79
N PRO A 83 13.60 3.87 -4.99
CA PRO A 83 14.60 3.95 -3.94
C PRO A 83 14.53 2.76 -2.98
N GLU A 84 15.69 2.26 -2.54
CA GLU A 84 15.79 1.06 -1.68
C GLU A 84 14.91 1.18 -0.42
N ARG A 85 14.96 2.32 0.23
CA ARG A 85 14.15 2.58 1.43
C ARG A 85 12.65 2.45 1.17
N ALA A 86 12.16 2.96 0.04
CA ALA A 86 10.76 2.84 -0.35
C ALA A 86 10.39 1.41 -0.77
N PHE A 87 11.33 0.67 -1.34
CA PHE A 87 11.16 -0.74 -1.64
C PHE A 87 11.02 -1.56 -0.35
N LEU A 88 11.91 -1.37 0.63
CA LEU A 88 11.87 -2.07 1.92
C LEU A 88 10.60 -1.74 2.70
N ALA A 89 10.16 -0.49 2.68
CA ALA A 89 8.88 -0.09 3.28
C ALA A 89 7.68 -0.86 2.70
N GLY A 90 7.63 -1.01 1.38
CA GLY A 90 6.60 -1.85 0.73
C GLY A 90 6.79 -3.34 1.02
N TYR A 91 8.03 -3.81 1.13
CA TYR A 91 8.33 -5.20 1.44
C TYR A 91 7.91 -5.61 2.86
N ALA A 92 7.88 -4.67 3.81
CA ALA A 92 7.34 -4.92 5.14
C ALA A 92 5.86 -5.35 5.10
N GLU A 93 5.05 -4.75 4.21
CA GLU A 93 3.66 -5.15 4.01
C GLU A 93 3.54 -6.57 3.41
N VAL A 94 4.44 -6.93 2.51
CA VAL A 94 4.53 -8.31 1.99
C VAL A 94 4.83 -9.30 3.11
N LEU A 95 5.82 -8.99 3.96
CA LEU A 95 6.17 -9.82 5.13
C LEU A 95 5.01 -9.93 6.10
N LYS A 96 4.31 -8.84 6.38
CA LYS A 96 3.11 -8.83 7.22
C LYS A 96 2.05 -9.79 6.68
N MET A 97 1.72 -9.72 5.40
CA MET A 97 0.74 -10.61 4.78
C MET A 97 1.16 -12.07 4.87
N ALA A 98 2.43 -12.37 4.60
CA ALA A 98 2.97 -13.72 4.68
C ALA A 98 2.91 -14.28 6.11
N LEU A 99 3.29 -13.47 7.12
CA LEU A 99 3.27 -13.88 8.52
C LEU A 99 1.86 -14.15 9.04
N VAL A 100 0.90 -13.33 8.62
CA VAL A 100 -0.48 -13.41 9.14
C VAL A 100 -1.30 -14.48 8.41
N PHE A 101 -1.14 -14.60 7.07
CA PHE A 101 -2.08 -15.37 6.26
C PHE A 101 -1.48 -16.60 5.57
N ASP A 102 -0.16 -16.68 5.32
CA ASP A 102 0.39 -17.76 4.51
C ASP A 102 1.83 -18.14 4.89
N LYS A 103 1.96 -19.20 5.67
CA LYS A 103 3.25 -19.76 6.14
C LYS A 103 4.16 -20.19 4.98
N ASP A 104 3.61 -20.70 3.88
CA ASP A 104 4.42 -21.16 2.77
C ASP A 104 4.91 -19.99 1.93
N PHE A 105 4.12 -18.93 1.85
CA PHE A 105 4.58 -17.66 1.30
C PHE A 105 5.73 -17.07 2.14
N TYR A 106 5.66 -17.12 3.46
CA TYR A 106 6.76 -16.70 4.33
C TYR A 106 8.05 -17.49 4.07
N LYS A 107 7.95 -18.83 3.95
CA LYS A 107 9.10 -19.67 3.59
C LYS A 107 9.68 -19.31 2.20
N PHE A 108 8.79 -19.02 1.23
CA PHE A 108 9.23 -18.59 -0.08
C PHE A 108 10.03 -17.29 -0.02
N LEU A 109 9.55 -16.29 0.73
CA LEU A 109 10.25 -15.02 0.94
C LEU A 109 11.63 -15.24 1.59
N THR A 110 11.68 -16.04 2.65
CA THR A 110 12.93 -16.36 3.37
C THR A 110 13.96 -17.03 2.46
N LYS A 111 13.51 -17.97 1.61
CA LYS A 111 14.39 -18.67 0.68
C LYS A 111 14.94 -17.79 -0.43
N ASN A 112 14.20 -16.76 -0.83
CA ASN A 112 14.52 -15.93 -2.00
C ASN A 112 15.05 -14.52 -1.63
N GLN A 113 15.46 -14.28 -0.39
CA GLN A 113 15.92 -12.95 0.09
C GLN A 113 16.94 -12.29 -0.83
N LYS A 114 17.92 -13.05 -1.33
CA LYS A 114 18.94 -12.53 -2.25
C LYS A 114 18.34 -12.07 -3.59
N LEU A 115 17.41 -12.82 -4.15
CA LEU A 115 16.73 -12.47 -5.41
C LEU A 115 15.80 -11.27 -5.23
N ILE A 116 15.16 -11.17 -4.07
CA ILE A 116 14.32 -10.03 -3.70
C ILE A 116 15.15 -8.75 -3.61
N SER A 117 16.32 -8.80 -2.95
CA SER A 117 17.21 -7.63 -2.86
C SER A 117 17.82 -7.23 -4.20
N LEU A 118 18.00 -8.19 -5.12
CA LEU A 118 18.42 -7.93 -6.50
C LEU A 118 17.26 -7.51 -7.42
N ARG A 119 16.03 -7.46 -6.88
CA ARG A 119 14.81 -7.12 -7.61
C ARG A 119 14.56 -8.03 -8.83
N ASP A 120 14.83 -9.33 -8.65
CA ASP A 120 14.56 -10.33 -9.69
C ASP A 120 13.09 -10.27 -10.11
N GLU A 121 12.85 -10.06 -11.40
CA GLU A 121 11.51 -9.80 -11.94
C GLU A 121 10.54 -10.97 -11.69
N VAL A 122 11.00 -12.21 -11.86
CA VAL A 122 10.16 -13.40 -11.69
C VAL A 122 9.73 -13.56 -10.22
N VAL A 123 10.67 -13.29 -9.30
CA VAL A 123 10.40 -13.34 -7.87
C VAL A 123 9.46 -12.21 -7.46
N LEU A 124 9.66 -10.99 -7.99
CA LEU A 124 8.80 -9.85 -7.69
C LEU A 124 7.37 -10.05 -8.21
N LEU A 125 7.21 -10.54 -9.44
CA LEU A 125 5.89 -10.89 -9.99
C LEU A 125 5.15 -11.86 -9.09
N ARG A 126 5.82 -12.92 -8.63
CA ARG A 126 5.22 -13.89 -7.71
C ARG A 126 4.85 -13.29 -6.36
N ILE A 127 5.66 -12.37 -5.83
CA ILE A 127 5.38 -11.66 -4.59
C ILE A 127 4.14 -10.79 -4.74
N ILE A 128 4.06 -10.01 -5.81
CA ILE A 128 2.93 -9.12 -6.07
C ILE A 128 1.64 -9.94 -6.26
N ASP A 129 1.67 -10.94 -7.12
CA ASP A 129 0.54 -11.81 -7.40
C ASP A 129 0.00 -12.45 -6.10
N LYS A 130 0.89 -13.05 -5.30
CA LYS A 130 0.51 -13.69 -4.05
C LYS A 130 -0.03 -12.72 -3.00
N SER A 131 0.56 -11.52 -2.91
CA SER A 131 0.08 -10.48 -2.00
C SER A 131 -1.32 -9.99 -2.39
N LEU A 132 -1.54 -9.78 -3.69
CA LEU A 132 -2.85 -9.38 -4.22
C LEU A 132 -3.90 -10.48 -4.03
N GLU A 133 -3.55 -11.75 -4.24
CA GLU A 133 -4.43 -12.88 -3.97
C GLU A 133 -4.89 -12.89 -2.51
N LEU A 134 -3.94 -12.79 -1.56
CA LEU A 134 -4.24 -12.82 -0.13
C LEU A 134 -5.11 -11.62 0.27
N LYS A 135 -4.75 -10.42 -0.19
CA LYS A 135 -5.50 -9.22 0.14
C LYS A 135 -6.90 -9.23 -0.45
N SER A 136 -7.06 -9.64 -1.71
CA SER A 136 -8.37 -9.71 -2.37
C SER A 136 -9.31 -10.65 -1.64
N LYS A 137 -8.83 -11.82 -1.20
CA LYS A 137 -9.64 -12.76 -0.40
C LYS A 137 -10.16 -12.13 0.89
N VAL A 138 -9.30 -11.39 1.59
CA VAL A 138 -9.69 -10.72 2.85
C VAL A 138 -10.70 -9.60 2.57
N VAL A 139 -10.48 -8.83 1.50
CA VAL A 139 -11.39 -7.73 1.10
C VAL A 139 -12.75 -8.27 0.64
N GLU A 140 -12.80 -9.38 -0.10
CA GLU A 140 -14.05 -10.03 -0.52
C GLU A 140 -14.91 -10.50 0.65
N ILE A 141 -14.27 -10.96 1.74
CA ILE A 141 -14.97 -11.41 2.95
C ILE A 141 -15.45 -10.21 3.79
N ASP A 142 -14.65 -9.15 3.87
CA ASP A 142 -14.88 -8.00 4.75
C ASP A 142 -14.50 -6.69 4.05
N GLU A 143 -15.33 -6.23 3.14
CA GLU A 143 -15.10 -5.03 2.33
C GLU A 143 -14.92 -3.78 3.19
N THR A 144 -15.72 -3.63 4.25
CA THR A 144 -15.79 -2.42 5.09
C THR A 144 -14.96 -2.47 6.37
N GLU A 145 -14.15 -3.55 6.56
CA GLU A 145 -13.25 -3.70 7.71
C GLU A 145 -13.96 -3.70 9.07
N GLN A 146 -14.99 -4.52 9.18
CA GLN A 146 -15.71 -4.72 10.44
C GLN A 146 -15.33 -6.05 11.14
N GLY A 147 -14.47 -6.86 10.55
CA GLY A 147 -14.07 -8.18 11.01
C GLY A 147 -12.63 -8.55 10.67
N ASP A 148 -12.45 -9.64 9.93
CA ASP A 148 -11.15 -10.26 9.64
C ASP A 148 -10.18 -9.36 8.86
N ARG A 149 -10.67 -8.37 8.12
CA ARG A 149 -9.83 -7.39 7.43
C ARG A 149 -8.98 -6.58 8.41
N ALA A 150 -9.38 -6.46 9.68
CA ALA A 150 -8.57 -5.82 10.71
C ALA A 150 -7.21 -6.52 10.93
N LEU A 151 -7.05 -7.80 10.57
CA LEU A 151 -5.78 -8.52 10.61
C LEU A 151 -4.73 -7.91 9.67
N LEU A 152 -5.15 -7.21 8.62
CA LEU A 152 -4.24 -6.45 7.76
C LEU A 152 -3.56 -5.30 8.51
N ASN A 153 -4.08 -4.87 9.66
CA ASN A 153 -3.50 -3.84 10.51
C ASN A 153 -2.52 -4.41 11.57
N PHE A 154 -2.09 -5.67 11.42
CA PHE A 154 -1.08 -6.25 12.32
C PHE A 154 0.18 -5.36 12.36
N GLY A 155 0.59 -4.95 13.57
CA GLY A 155 1.71 -4.03 13.78
C GLY A 155 1.37 -2.53 13.64
N HIS A 156 0.27 -2.15 13.01
CA HIS A 156 -0.08 -0.76 12.72
C HIS A 156 -0.27 0.11 13.98
N THR A 157 -0.69 -0.45 15.10
CA THR A 157 -0.82 0.32 16.36
C THR A 157 0.48 0.99 16.75
N PHE A 158 1.60 0.24 16.69
CA PHE A 158 2.93 0.78 16.99
C PHE A 158 3.46 1.64 15.84
N GLY A 159 3.32 1.20 14.58
CA GLY A 159 3.74 1.94 13.41
C GLY A 159 3.09 3.32 13.35
N HIS A 160 1.78 3.40 13.46
CA HIS A 160 1.05 4.68 13.43
C HIS A 160 1.40 5.60 14.62
N ALA A 161 1.67 5.04 15.81
CA ALA A 161 2.13 5.84 16.95
C ALA A 161 3.49 6.51 16.67
N LEU A 162 4.42 5.76 16.08
CA LEU A 162 5.72 6.28 15.65
C LEU A 162 5.60 7.29 14.50
N GLU A 163 4.81 6.99 13.48
CA GLU A 163 4.53 7.93 12.38
C GLU A 163 3.96 9.25 12.90
N THR A 164 3.03 9.18 13.87
CA THR A 164 2.45 10.37 14.51
C THR A 164 3.50 11.16 15.28
N TYR A 165 4.35 10.47 16.06
CA TYR A 165 5.45 11.11 16.80
C TYR A 165 6.41 11.86 15.87
N PHE A 166 6.72 11.31 14.70
CA PHE A 166 7.52 11.96 13.68
C PHE A 166 6.74 12.91 12.76
N SER A 167 5.47 13.20 13.09
CA SER A 167 4.59 14.10 12.32
C SER A 167 4.45 13.68 10.86
N TYR A 168 4.41 12.37 10.59
CA TYR A 168 4.34 11.78 9.24
C TYR A 168 5.41 12.32 8.28
N SER A 169 6.59 12.64 8.80
CA SER A 169 7.72 13.14 8.04
C SER A 169 8.52 11.99 7.40
N GLU A 170 9.43 12.34 6.51
CA GLU A 170 10.35 11.37 5.87
C GLU A 170 11.32 10.68 6.83
N LYS A 171 11.32 11.04 8.13
CA LYS A 171 12.17 10.40 9.14
C LYS A 171 11.78 8.94 9.35
N LEU A 172 10.51 8.61 9.18
CA LEU A 172 9.99 7.24 9.28
C LEU A 172 8.97 7.02 8.15
N LEU A 173 9.21 6.03 7.31
CA LEU A 173 8.25 5.61 6.30
C LEU A 173 7.28 4.57 6.86
N HIS A 174 6.09 4.51 6.28
CA HIS A 174 5.16 3.42 6.56
C HIS A 174 5.81 2.07 6.23
N GLY A 175 5.79 1.14 7.17
CA GLY A 175 6.41 -0.18 7.03
C GLY A 175 7.86 -0.27 7.55
N GLU A 176 8.50 0.82 8.00
CA GLU A 176 9.77 0.80 8.73
C GLU A 176 9.49 0.58 10.25
#